data_eee240ee3c8c45a5fe4ac32af78df34c
#
_entry.id   eee240ee3c8c45a5fe4ac32af78df34c
#
_cell.length_a   1.000
_cell.length_b   1.000
_cell.length_c   1.000
_cell.angle_alpha   90.00
_cell.angle_beta   90.00
_cell.angle_gamma   90.00
#
_symmetry.space_group_name_H-M   'P 1'
#
loop_
_entity.id
_entity.type
_entity.pdbx_description
1 polymer ?
#
loop_
_entity_poly.entity_id
_entity_poly.type
_entity_poly.pdbx_seq_one_letter_code
_entity_poly.pdbx_strand_id
1 'polypeptide(L)'
;MKWIKLSDELPPFNKEIVLLSERGSTRLTFRKTKEATDKFQALLRNACKRIANIDNPSPMYNEMGLSVPNKAEYKWKYWCLLPDKPNQ
;
A
#
# COMPACT_ATOMS: atom_id res chain seq x y z
N MET A 1 11.78 17.22 2.30
CA MET A 1 11.34 15.94 1.75
C MET A 1 11.23 16.05 0.24
N LYS A 2 11.73 15.06 -0.45
CA LYS A 2 11.67 15.05 -1.90
C LYS A 2 10.56 14.11 -2.36
N TRP A 3 9.57 14.65 -3.05
CA TRP A 3 8.49 13.86 -3.62
C TRP A 3 8.90 13.30 -4.97
N ILE A 4 8.65 12.00 -5.15
CA ILE A 4 8.97 11.29 -6.39
C ILE A 4 7.66 10.85 -7.02
N LYS A 5 7.54 11.01 -8.35
CA LYS A 5 6.35 10.57 -9.05
C LYS A 5 6.33 9.04 -9.15
N LEU A 6 5.19 8.44 -8.84
CA LEU A 6 5.01 6.98 -8.98
C LEU A 6 5.21 6.52 -10.41
N SER A 7 4.89 7.37 -11.38
CA SER A 7 5.10 7.06 -12.80
C SER A 7 6.56 7.05 -13.22
N ASP A 8 7.43 7.74 -12.48
CA ASP A 8 8.85 7.80 -12.79
C ASP A 8 9.64 6.71 -12.07
N GLU A 9 9.31 6.46 -10.81
CA GLU A 9 10.03 5.49 -10.00
C GLU A 9 9.08 4.92 -8.94
N LEU A 10 9.09 3.61 -8.76
CA LEU A 10 8.30 2.96 -7.73
C LEU A 10 9.03 2.97 -6.39
N PRO A 11 8.27 3.03 -5.26
CA PRO A 11 8.91 3.01 -3.94
C PRO A 11 9.67 1.71 -3.67
N PRO A 12 10.68 1.73 -2.80
CA PRO A 12 11.35 0.51 -2.38
C PRO A 12 10.41 -0.38 -1.56
N PHE A 13 10.66 -1.68 -1.57
CA PHE A 13 9.88 -2.64 -0.79
C PHE A 13 10.23 -2.54 0.69
N ASN A 14 9.21 -2.75 1.53
CA ASN A 14 9.35 -2.91 2.98
C ASN A 14 9.91 -1.71 3.72
N LYS A 15 9.76 -0.53 3.16
CA LYS A 15 10.14 0.73 3.83
C LYS A 15 8.93 1.61 4.00
N GLU A 16 8.85 2.31 5.12
CA GLU A 16 7.77 3.25 5.35
C GLU A 16 7.87 4.41 4.35
N ILE A 17 6.77 4.65 3.66
CA ILE A 17 6.66 5.74 2.70
C ILE A 17 5.39 6.52 2.94
N VAL A 18 5.37 7.76 2.50
CA VAL A 18 4.17 8.58 2.48
C VAL A 18 3.74 8.74 1.03
N LEU A 19 2.48 8.42 0.78
CA LEU A 19 1.88 8.67 -0.53
C LEU A 19 1.16 10.01 -0.52
N LEU A 20 1.20 10.70 -1.63
CA LEU A 20 0.51 11.97 -1.83
C LEU A 20 -0.42 11.84 -3.03
N SER A 21 -1.68 12.14 -2.82
CA SER A 21 -2.65 12.11 -3.90
C SER A 21 -2.66 13.43 -4.69
N GLU A 22 -3.32 13.41 -5.83
CA GLU A 22 -3.51 14.59 -6.65
C GLU A 22 -4.22 15.73 -5.90
N ARG A 23 -5.06 15.37 -4.92
CA ARG A 23 -5.83 16.34 -4.12
C ARG A 23 -5.13 16.78 -2.85
N GLY A 24 -3.93 16.29 -2.59
CA GLY A 24 -3.18 16.65 -1.40
C GLY A 24 -3.40 15.72 -0.21
N SER A 25 -4.16 14.65 -0.37
CA SER A 25 -4.33 13.66 0.69
C SER A 25 -3.05 12.84 0.84
N THR A 26 -2.70 12.51 2.08
CA THR A 26 -1.50 11.72 2.37
C THR A 26 -1.86 10.42 3.05
N ARG A 27 -1.01 9.41 2.88
CA ARG A 27 -1.19 8.11 3.54
C ARG A 27 0.16 7.48 3.80
N LEU A 28 0.35 7.04 5.03
CA LEU A 28 1.53 6.27 5.42
C LEU A 28 1.30 4.80 5.05
N THR A 29 2.24 4.20 4.36
CA THR A 29 2.12 2.82 3.93
C THR A 29 3.48 2.18 3.67
N PHE A 30 3.45 0.89 3.33
CA PHE A 30 4.62 0.13 2.89
C PHE A 30 4.32 -0.48 1.53
N ARG A 31 5.35 -0.62 0.71
CA ARG A 31 5.22 -1.41 -0.51
C ARG A 31 5.65 -2.84 -0.23
N LYS A 32 4.78 -3.79 -0.51
CA LYS A 32 5.05 -5.23 -0.31
C LYS A 32 5.29 -5.92 -1.65
N THR A 33 6.11 -6.96 -1.63
CA THR A 33 6.35 -7.77 -2.83
C THR A 33 5.07 -8.52 -3.22
N LYS A 34 4.98 -8.92 -4.48
CA LYS A 34 3.84 -9.70 -4.96
C LYS A 34 3.67 -10.99 -4.17
N GLU A 35 4.78 -11.66 -3.87
CA GLU A 35 4.75 -12.88 -3.06
C GLU A 35 4.13 -12.64 -1.68
N ALA A 36 4.53 -11.56 -1.02
CA ALA A 36 3.99 -11.22 0.30
C ALA A 36 2.51 -10.86 0.23
N THR A 37 2.09 -10.10 -0.77
CA THR A 37 0.68 -9.73 -0.92
C THR A 37 -0.19 -10.93 -1.29
N ASP A 38 0.30 -11.84 -2.11
CA ASP A 38 -0.42 -13.07 -2.46
C ASP A 38 -0.61 -13.96 -1.23
N LYS A 39 0.41 -14.11 -0.40
CA LYS A 39 0.32 -14.84 0.87
C LYS A 39 -0.71 -14.22 1.79
N PHE A 40 -0.64 -12.91 1.96
CA PHE A 40 -1.59 -12.20 2.82
C PHE A 40 -3.01 -12.36 2.31
N GLN A 41 -3.23 -12.24 1.00
CA GLN A 41 -4.57 -12.38 0.41
C GLN A 41 -5.12 -13.78 0.60
N ALA A 42 -4.28 -14.81 0.49
CA ALA A 42 -4.69 -16.18 0.73
C ALA A 42 -5.12 -16.40 2.18
N LEU A 43 -4.36 -15.87 3.14
CA LEU A 43 -4.72 -15.94 4.56
C LEU A 43 -6.01 -15.19 4.84
N LEU A 44 -6.17 -14.01 4.24
CA LEU A 44 -7.38 -13.21 4.39
C LEU A 44 -8.61 -13.96 3.84
N ARG A 45 -8.46 -14.59 2.68
CA ARG A 45 -9.55 -15.37 2.09
C ARG A 45 -9.98 -16.50 3.01
N ASN A 46 -9.00 -17.24 3.55
CA ASN A 46 -9.31 -18.35 4.48
C ASN A 46 -10.00 -17.85 5.75
N ALA A 47 -9.52 -16.77 6.31
CA ALA A 47 -10.10 -16.19 7.52
C ALA A 47 -11.52 -15.67 7.27
N CYS A 48 -11.75 -14.98 6.16
CA CYS A 48 -13.08 -14.45 5.82
C CYS A 48 -14.08 -15.57 5.56
N LYS A 49 -13.66 -16.66 4.94
CA LYS A 49 -14.54 -17.82 4.74
C LYS A 49 -14.93 -18.47 6.05
N ARG A 50 -13.98 -18.63 6.98
CA ARG A 50 -14.22 -19.26 8.27
C ARG A 50 -15.13 -18.43 9.17
N ILE A 51 -14.89 -17.11 9.22
CA ILE A 51 -15.56 -16.24 10.21
C ILE A 51 -16.86 -15.67 9.66
N ALA A 52 -16.88 -15.24 8.40
CA ALA A 52 -18.00 -14.51 7.82
C ALA A 52 -18.60 -15.17 6.59
N ASN A 53 -18.10 -16.34 6.19
CA ASN A 53 -18.55 -17.07 5.00
C ASN A 53 -18.44 -16.21 3.72
N ILE A 54 -17.41 -15.42 3.64
CA ILE A 54 -17.11 -14.59 2.47
C ILE A 54 -16.04 -15.32 1.63
N ASP A 55 -16.36 -15.60 0.37
CA ASP A 55 -15.46 -16.36 -0.52
C ASP A 55 -14.36 -15.51 -1.14
N ASN A 56 -14.68 -14.27 -1.51
CA ASN A 56 -13.73 -13.39 -2.20
C ASN A 56 -13.68 -12.02 -1.54
N PRO A 57 -12.88 -11.85 -0.47
CA PRO A 57 -12.70 -10.53 0.12
C PRO A 57 -11.96 -9.59 -0.83
N SER A 58 -12.25 -8.30 -0.74
CA SER A 58 -11.58 -7.28 -1.54
C SER A 58 -10.08 -7.30 -1.29
N PRO A 59 -9.25 -7.11 -2.33
CA PRO A 59 -7.81 -7.04 -2.15
C PRO A 59 -7.40 -5.91 -1.21
N MET A 60 -6.44 -6.20 -0.32
CA MET A 60 -5.89 -5.20 0.61
C MET A 60 -4.74 -4.40 -0.02
N TYR A 61 -4.16 -4.91 -1.11
CA TYR A 61 -3.04 -4.28 -1.80
C TYR A 61 -3.36 -4.09 -3.27
N ASN A 62 -2.87 -2.98 -3.85
CA ASN A 62 -3.01 -2.74 -5.28
C ASN A 62 -1.92 -3.48 -6.07
N GLU A 63 -1.89 -3.29 -7.39
CA GLU A 63 -0.92 -3.94 -8.27
C GLU A 63 0.52 -3.59 -7.95
N MET A 64 0.75 -2.42 -7.38
CA MET A 64 2.08 -1.96 -6.98
C MET A 64 2.52 -2.51 -5.62
N GLY A 65 1.63 -3.25 -4.93
CA GLY A 65 1.92 -3.77 -3.60
C GLY A 65 1.67 -2.77 -2.48
N LEU A 66 0.89 -1.73 -2.74
CA LEU A 66 0.57 -0.68 -1.77
C LEU A 66 -0.82 -0.90 -1.17
N SER A 67 -0.92 -0.80 0.15
CA SER A 67 -2.20 -0.88 0.86
C SER A 67 -2.83 0.50 0.90
N VAL A 68 -3.70 0.78 -0.06
CA VAL A 68 -4.36 2.08 -0.19
C VAL A 68 -5.82 1.90 -0.50
N PRO A 69 -6.68 2.87 -0.13
CA PRO A 69 -8.08 2.82 -0.55
C PRO A 69 -8.17 2.81 -2.08
N ASN A 70 -8.90 1.85 -2.60
CA ASN A 70 -9.09 1.74 -4.05
C ASN A 70 -10.31 2.55 -4.49
N LYS A 71 -10.27 3.84 -4.21
CA LYS A 71 -11.33 4.77 -4.62
C LYS A 71 -10.79 5.67 -5.71
N ALA A 72 -11.58 5.86 -6.77
CA ALA A 72 -11.19 6.68 -7.90
C ALA A 72 -10.84 8.13 -7.52
N GLU A 73 -11.40 8.62 -6.42
CA GLU A 73 -11.13 9.96 -5.91
C GLU A 73 -9.74 10.11 -5.31
N TYR A 74 -9.09 9.00 -4.95
CA TYR A 74 -7.73 9.03 -4.41
C TYR A 74 -6.75 8.64 -5.51
N LYS A 75 -6.34 9.60 -6.29
CA LYS A 75 -5.32 9.38 -7.32
C LYS A 75 -3.95 9.61 -6.69
N TRP A 76 -3.32 8.53 -6.29
CA TRP A 76 -1.98 8.59 -5.69
C TRP A 76 -0.95 8.85 -6.79
N LYS A 77 -0.21 9.93 -6.66
CA LYS A 77 0.75 10.36 -7.69
C LYS A 77 2.20 10.42 -7.25
N TYR A 78 2.43 10.69 -5.97
CA TYR A 78 3.77 10.92 -5.45
C TYR A 78 4.02 10.08 -4.22
N TRP A 79 5.30 9.82 -3.95
CA TRP A 79 5.72 9.18 -2.71
C TRP A 79 7.00 9.81 -2.22
N CYS A 80 7.29 9.66 -0.93
CA CYS A 80 8.57 9.99 -0.36
C CYS A 80 8.90 9.02 0.76
N LEU A 81 10.19 8.81 1.00
CA LEU A 81 10.65 8.02 2.13
C LEU A 81 10.53 8.84 3.40
N LEU A 82 10.14 8.17 4.49
CA LEU A 82 10.24 8.80 5.80
C LEU A 82 11.70 8.79 6.22
N PRO A 83 12.17 9.88 6.89
CA PRO A 83 13.50 9.86 7.44
C PRO A 83 13.59 8.79 8.53
N ASP A 84 14.78 8.20 8.69
CA ASP A 84 15.02 7.24 9.76
C ASP A 84 14.72 7.89 11.11
N LYS A 85 14.15 7.10 12.02
CA LYS A 85 13.90 7.58 13.35
C LYS A 85 15.22 7.93 14.03
N PRO A 86 15.29 9.11 14.68
CA PRO A 86 16.52 9.44 15.41
C PRO A 86 16.79 8.39 16.49
N ASN A 87 18.03 8.04 16.63
CA ASN A 87 18.46 7.15 17.70
C ASN A 87 18.26 7.85 19.04
N GLN A 88 17.51 7.23 19.89
CA GLN A 88 17.29 7.73 21.23
C GLN A 88 18.23 7.08 22.21
#